data_9967e3b93a152e35a535f4b5a1b0d2db
#
_entry.id   9967e3b93a152e35a535f4b5a1b0d2db
#
_cell.length_a   1.000
_cell.length_b   1.000
_cell.length_c   1.000
_cell.angle_alpha   90.00
_cell.angle_beta   90.00
_cell.angle_gamma   90.00
#
_symmetry.space_group_name_H-M   'P 1'
#
loop_
_entity.id
_entity.type
_entity.pdbx_description
1 polymer ?
#
loop_
_entity_poly.entity_id
_entity_poly.type
_entity_poly.pdbx_seq_one_letter_code
_entity_poly.pdbx_strand_id
1 'polypeptide(L)'
;MEPLLLTKREKRKLASQYADLCLTCGTCAGGCPVTGVDGLDVRKAVRLALLGMDQELIDSKFPWVCTLCGRCEYACPMNIDLLALLRSARGMRARDKVPGVLHKGVEMCLKTGNNVGIPKDDFVFLLQDLGAELAEELPGFEVPVDKKGAKYLFTINSKEPFAEPEDMMYWWRILYAANESWTTTSENWEGVNWGLFTGDDAAMKEIVGRIVKNYKELGCEYLVLPE
;
A
#
# COMPACT_ATOMS: atom_id res chain seq x y z
N MET A 1 35.73 3.67 -40.37
CA MET A 1 34.67 3.93 -39.35
C MET A 1 34.49 2.66 -38.56
N GLU A 2 35.03 2.57 -37.36
CA GLU A 2 34.73 1.44 -36.49
C GLU A 2 33.22 1.45 -36.12
N PRO A 3 32.55 0.30 -36.17
CA PRO A 3 31.18 0.23 -35.74
C PRO A 3 31.12 0.62 -34.25
N LEU A 4 30.22 1.52 -33.92
CA LEU A 4 29.91 1.89 -32.51
C LEU A 4 29.45 0.59 -31.83
N LEU A 5 30.37 -0.08 -31.15
CA LEU A 5 30.03 -1.18 -30.26
C LEU A 5 29.18 -0.59 -29.15
N LEU A 6 27.87 -0.77 -29.23
CA LEU A 6 26.97 -0.58 -28.10
C LEU A 6 27.51 -1.46 -27.00
N THR A 7 28.27 -0.86 -26.08
CA THR A 7 28.73 -1.53 -24.87
C THR A 7 27.51 -2.19 -24.22
N LYS A 8 27.68 -3.45 -23.82
CA LYS A 8 26.66 -4.21 -23.08
C LYS A 8 26.06 -3.27 -22.02
N ARG A 9 24.80 -2.88 -22.20
CA ARG A 9 24.09 -2.08 -21.22
C ARG A 9 24.27 -2.76 -19.87
N GLU A 10 24.86 -2.08 -18.90
CA GLU A 10 24.90 -2.57 -17.52
C GLU A 10 23.47 -2.94 -17.13
N LYS A 11 23.32 -4.09 -16.48
CA LYS A 11 22.00 -4.54 -16.04
C LYS A 11 21.37 -3.42 -15.20
N ARG A 12 20.21 -2.95 -15.66
CA ARG A 12 19.44 -1.92 -14.96
C ARG A 12 19.26 -2.30 -13.50
N LYS A 13 19.57 -1.40 -12.59
CA LYS A 13 19.40 -1.62 -11.14
C LYS A 13 17.92 -1.62 -10.76
N LEU A 14 17.15 -0.72 -11.39
CA LEU A 14 15.72 -0.58 -11.11
C LEU A 14 14.89 -1.63 -11.84
N ALA A 15 14.03 -2.32 -11.09
CA ALA A 15 13.08 -3.27 -11.65
C ALA A 15 11.96 -2.53 -12.41
N SER A 16 11.77 -2.88 -13.67
CA SER A 16 10.62 -2.46 -14.47
C SER A 16 10.45 -3.40 -15.64
N GLN A 17 9.30 -4.03 -15.72
CA GLN A 17 8.97 -4.87 -16.85
C GLN A 17 8.71 -3.99 -18.08
N TYR A 18 9.27 -4.38 -19.23
CA TYR A 18 9.09 -3.71 -20.52
C TYR A 18 9.55 -2.25 -20.61
N ALA A 19 10.31 -1.75 -19.64
CA ALA A 19 10.78 -0.36 -19.68
C ALA A 19 11.55 -0.02 -20.97
N ASP A 20 12.26 -0.98 -21.55
CA ASP A 20 12.99 -0.82 -22.81
C ASP A 20 12.11 -0.56 -24.03
N LEU A 21 10.81 -0.85 -23.93
CA LEU A 21 9.81 -0.61 -24.98
C LEU A 21 9.23 0.82 -24.92
N CYS A 22 9.71 1.67 -24.05
CA CYS A 22 9.19 3.03 -23.89
C CYS A 22 9.37 3.87 -25.17
N LEU A 23 8.26 4.28 -25.76
CA LEU A 23 8.21 5.14 -26.94
C LEU A 23 8.45 6.63 -26.62
N THR A 24 8.64 6.97 -25.34
CA THR A 24 8.76 8.35 -24.86
C THR A 24 7.60 9.29 -25.26
N CYS A 25 6.42 8.73 -25.55
CA CYS A 25 5.25 9.45 -26.04
C CYS A 25 4.67 10.47 -25.03
N GLY A 26 4.90 10.27 -23.73
CA GLY A 26 4.47 11.19 -22.68
C GLY A 26 3.05 10.97 -22.16
N THR A 27 2.29 9.98 -22.65
CA THR A 27 0.91 9.68 -22.22
C THR A 27 0.84 9.45 -20.70
N CYS A 28 1.86 8.83 -20.11
CA CYS A 28 1.95 8.64 -18.67
C CYS A 28 1.94 9.96 -17.87
N ALA A 29 2.49 11.04 -18.44
CA ALA A 29 2.50 12.35 -17.79
C ALA A 29 1.11 13.03 -17.85
N GLY A 30 0.34 12.84 -18.91
CA GLY A 30 -0.97 13.45 -19.08
C GLY A 30 -2.00 13.00 -18.04
N GLY A 31 -1.90 11.77 -17.53
CA GLY A 31 -2.81 11.25 -16.50
C GLY A 31 -2.28 11.38 -15.06
N CYS A 32 -1.03 11.80 -14.88
CA CYS A 32 -0.41 11.81 -13.57
C CYS A 32 -0.79 13.05 -12.74
N PRO A 33 -1.38 12.90 -11.54
CA PRO A 33 -1.79 14.05 -10.71
C PRO A 33 -0.60 14.86 -10.17
N VAL A 34 0.60 14.30 -10.24
CA VAL A 34 1.83 14.95 -9.74
C VAL A 34 2.57 15.71 -10.86
N THR A 35 2.24 15.46 -12.13
CA THR A 35 2.89 16.16 -13.25
C THR A 35 2.65 17.66 -13.14
N GLY A 36 3.74 18.43 -13.19
CA GLY A 36 3.75 19.89 -13.08
C GLY A 36 3.91 20.43 -11.65
N VAL A 37 3.68 19.61 -10.62
CA VAL A 37 3.92 19.99 -9.23
C VAL A 37 5.43 20.07 -8.99
N ASP A 38 5.94 21.22 -8.57
CA ASP A 38 7.39 21.46 -8.36
C ASP A 38 8.27 21.04 -9.56
N GLY A 39 7.75 21.11 -10.79
CA GLY A 39 8.46 20.66 -11.98
C GLY A 39 8.66 19.16 -12.10
N LEU A 40 7.94 18.39 -11.28
CA LEU A 40 7.95 16.92 -11.31
C LEU A 40 7.20 16.40 -12.54
N ASP A 41 7.68 15.28 -13.10
CA ASP A 41 7.11 14.68 -14.29
C ASP A 41 7.48 13.20 -14.34
N VAL A 42 6.47 12.32 -14.41
CA VAL A 42 6.68 10.87 -14.50
C VAL A 42 7.46 10.49 -15.77
N ARG A 43 7.28 11.21 -16.87
CA ARG A 43 8.04 10.97 -18.11
C ARG A 43 9.53 11.22 -17.91
N LYS A 44 9.91 12.27 -17.14
CA LYS A 44 11.31 12.50 -16.79
C LYS A 44 11.86 11.35 -15.94
N ALA A 45 11.10 10.88 -14.96
CA ALA A 45 11.47 9.74 -14.12
C ALA A 45 11.73 8.48 -14.96
N VAL A 46 10.84 8.16 -15.89
CA VAL A 46 11.03 7.03 -16.82
C VAL A 46 12.26 7.23 -17.69
N ARG A 47 12.49 8.44 -18.20
CA ARG A 47 13.69 8.71 -19.01
C ARG A 47 15.00 8.56 -18.24
N LEU A 48 15.05 8.97 -16.98
CA LEU A 48 16.23 8.74 -16.15
C LEU A 48 16.57 7.24 -16.10
N ALA A 49 15.58 6.40 -15.82
CA ALA A 49 15.76 4.95 -15.80
C ALA A 49 16.20 4.40 -17.16
N LEU A 50 15.61 4.88 -18.28
CA LEU A 50 15.96 4.46 -19.62
C LEU A 50 17.41 4.80 -20.00
N LEU A 51 17.89 5.92 -19.52
CA LEU A 51 19.26 6.40 -19.77
C LEU A 51 20.30 5.77 -18.84
N GLY A 52 19.87 4.90 -17.90
CA GLY A 52 20.74 4.31 -16.89
C GLY A 52 21.13 5.26 -15.76
N MET A 53 20.43 6.39 -15.64
CA MET A 53 20.60 7.39 -14.59
C MET A 53 19.75 6.99 -13.36
N ASP A 54 19.93 5.74 -12.91
CA ASP A 54 19.13 5.17 -11.83
C ASP A 54 19.33 5.92 -10.51
N GLN A 55 20.56 6.34 -10.25
CA GLN A 55 20.89 7.04 -9.01
C GLN A 55 20.19 8.39 -8.90
N GLU A 56 20.11 9.13 -10.02
CA GLU A 56 19.42 10.41 -10.09
C GLU A 56 17.91 10.23 -9.83
N LEU A 57 17.32 9.15 -10.33
CA LEU A 57 15.92 8.84 -10.04
C LEU A 57 15.74 8.46 -8.57
N ILE A 58 16.60 7.59 -8.03
CA ILE A 58 16.57 7.16 -6.63
C ILE A 58 16.71 8.36 -5.68
N ASP A 59 17.61 9.29 -6.00
CA ASP A 59 17.86 10.47 -5.18
C ASP A 59 16.89 11.62 -5.41
N SER A 60 16.06 11.53 -6.46
CA SER A 60 15.06 12.55 -6.75
C SER A 60 13.89 12.55 -5.75
N LYS A 61 13.14 13.65 -5.71
CA LYS A 61 11.90 13.78 -4.93
C LYS A 61 10.75 12.99 -5.54
N PHE A 62 10.78 12.73 -6.86
CA PHE A 62 9.64 12.19 -7.60
C PHE A 62 9.11 10.86 -7.04
N PRO A 63 9.92 9.82 -6.77
CA PRO A 63 9.41 8.58 -6.22
C PRO A 63 8.58 8.77 -4.95
N TRP A 64 8.91 9.75 -4.10
CA TRP A 64 8.26 9.98 -2.81
C TRP A 64 7.00 10.84 -2.88
N VAL A 65 6.83 11.65 -3.92
CA VAL A 65 5.61 12.41 -4.19
C VAL A 65 4.59 11.58 -4.96
N CYS A 66 5.04 10.55 -5.68
CA CYS A 66 4.18 9.62 -6.39
C CYS A 66 3.26 8.86 -5.41
N THR A 67 1.96 8.88 -5.68
CA THR A 67 0.94 8.20 -4.86
C THR A 67 0.76 6.71 -5.21
N LEU A 68 1.54 6.19 -6.17
CA LEU A 68 1.41 4.81 -6.69
C LEU A 68 0.00 4.47 -7.21
N CYS A 69 -0.76 5.45 -7.70
CA CYS A 69 -2.15 5.28 -8.13
C CYS A 69 -2.35 4.47 -9.43
N GLY A 70 -1.29 4.11 -10.16
CA GLY A 70 -1.35 3.28 -11.37
C GLY A 70 -1.80 3.98 -12.65
N ARG A 71 -2.28 5.22 -12.63
CA ARG A 71 -2.80 5.91 -13.84
C ARG A 71 -1.79 5.97 -14.98
N CYS A 72 -0.52 6.20 -14.68
CA CYS A 72 0.55 6.26 -15.68
C CYS A 72 0.78 4.90 -16.36
N GLU A 73 0.64 3.80 -15.62
CA GLU A 73 0.75 2.44 -16.12
C GLU A 73 -0.47 2.07 -16.96
N TYR A 74 -1.67 2.34 -16.46
CA TYR A 74 -2.91 2.14 -17.21
C TYR A 74 -2.95 2.91 -18.53
N ALA A 75 -2.43 4.15 -18.55
CA ALA A 75 -2.37 4.98 -19.75
C ALA A 75 -1.24 4.59 -20.71
N CYS A 76 -0.32 3.71 -20.33
CA CYS A 76 0.84 3.38 -21.13
C CYS A 76 0.48 2.43 -22.29
N PRO A 77 0.63 2.84 -23.56
CA PRO A 77 0.32 1.97 -24.69
C PRO A 77 1.24 0.75 -24.78
N MET A 78 2.38 0.78 -24.10
CA MET A 78 3.36 -0.31 -24.07
C MET A 78 3.28 -1.15 -22.81
N ASN A 79 2.28 -0.92 -21.95
CA ASN A 79 2.09 -1.64 -20.68
C ASN A 79 3.36 -1.73 -19.81
N ILE A 80 4.11 -0.62 -19.74
CA ILE A 80 5.31 -0.57 -18.90
C ILE A 80 4.91 -0.54 -17.43
N ASP A 81 5.49 -1.43 -16.64
CA ASP A 81 5.31 -1.49 -15.20
C ASP A 81 6.04 -0.30 -14.51
N LEU A 82 5.35 0.84 -14.49
CA LEU A 82 5.86 2.08 -13.90
C LEU A 82 5.78 2.09 -12.38
N LEU A 83 4.84 1.35 -11.81
CA LEU A 83 4.72 1.21 -10.36
C LEU A 83 5.90 0.43 -9.79
N ALA A 84 6.27 -0.70 -10.42
CA ALA A 84 7.44 -1.46 -10.01
C ALA A 84 8.72 -0.62 -10.14
N LEU A 85 8.85 0.18 -11.19
CA LEU A 85 9.98 1.09 -11.37
C LEU A 85 10.10 2.08 -10.21
N LEU A 86 9.03 2.78 -9.89
CA LEU A 86 9.03 3.82 -8.86
C LEU A 86 9.16 3.22 -7.46
N ARG A 87 8.52 2.08 -7.22
CA ARG A 87 8.63 1.35 -5.97
C ARG A 87 10.06 0.81 -5.77
N SER A 88 10.68 0.30 -6.82
CA SER A 88 12.08 -0.13 -6.80
C SER A 88 13.02 1.03 -6.46
N ALA A 89 12.78 2.23 -7.03
CA ALA A 89 13.55 3.42 -6.70
C ALA A 89 13.42 3.80 -5.21
N ARG A 90 12.23 3.67 -4.62
CA ARG A 90 12.03 3.85 -3.17
C ARG A 90 12.82 2.82 -2.36
N GLY A 91 12.74 1.54 -2.74
CA GLY A 91 13.41 0.44 -2.07
C GLY A 91 14.93 0.54 -2.06
N MET A 92 15.51 1.16 -3.09
CA MET A 92 16.95 1.38 -3.23
C MET A 92 17.45 2.65 -2.56
N ARG A 93 16.55 3.52 -2.07
CA ARG A 93 16.94 4.71 -1.31
C ARG A 93 17.57 4.30 0.02
N ALA A 94 18.67 4.96 0.40
CA ALA A 94 19.26 4.78 1.72
C ALA A 94 18.21 5.05 2.83
N ARG A 95 18.12 4.15 3.81
CA ARG A 95 17.03 4.19 4.81
C ARG A 95 16.99 5.48 5.62
N ASP A 96 18.15 6.06 5.91
CA ASP A 96 18.30 7.39 6.56
C ASP A 96 17.76 8.56 5.72
N LYS A 97 17.56 8.34 4.42
CA LYS A 97 17.01 9.34 3.47
C LYS A 97 15.56 9.08 3.07
N VAL A 98 14.93 8.05 3.61
CA VAL A 98 13.49 7.78 3.46
C VAL A 98 12.71 8.78 4.31
N PRO A 99 11.55 9.30 3.84
CA PRO A 99 10.72 10.19 4.66
C PRO A 99 10.41 9.56 6.02
N GLY A 100 10.80 10.25 7.10
CA GLY A 100 10.81 9.69 8.47
C GLY A 100 9.45 9.19 8.94
N VAL A 101 8.36 9.84 8.52
CA VAL A 101 6.99 9.41 8.86
C VAL A 101 6.69 8.02 8.29
N LEU A 102 7.06 7.77 7.02
CA LEU A 102 6.84 6.48 6.37
C LEU A 102 7.72 5.38 6.99
N HIS A 103 8.98 5.70 7.27
CA HIS A 103 9.88 4.75 7.91
C HIS A 103 9.40 4.36 9.31
N LYS A 104 8.95 5.33 10.10
CA LYS A 104 8.35 5.09 11.42
C LYS A 104 7.11 4.21 11.35
N GLY A 105 6.26 4.41 10.32
CA GLY A 105 5.08 3.56 10.08
C GLY A 105 5.46 2.10 9.87
N VAL A 106 6.50 1.84 9.04
CA VAL A 106 7.02 0.47 8.82
C VAL A 106 7.52 -0.15 10.12
N GLU A 107 8.38 0.58 10.85
CA GLU A 107 8.94 0.07 12.12
C GLU A 107 7.85 -0.25 13.13
N MET A 108 6.85 0.62 13.25
CA MET A 108 5.75 0.43 14.19
C MET A 108 4.88 -0.78 13.79
N CYS A 109 4.52 -0.92 12.50
CA CYS A 109 3.79 -2.10 12.01
C CYS A 109 4.55 -3.40 12.27
N LEU A 110 5.86 -3.43 12.04
CA LEU A 110 6.68 -4.62 12.32
C LEU A 110 6.72 -4.95 13.81
N LYS A 111 6.76 -3.94 14.67
CA LYS A 111 6.85 -4.10 16.12
C LYS A 111 5.52 -4.48 16.77
N THR A 112 4.42 -3.86 16.37
CA THR A 112 3.14 -3.92 17.08
C THR A 112 1.98 -4.49 16.26
N GLY A 113 2.17 -4.69 14.95
CA GLY A 113 1.11 -5.12 14.03
C GLY A 113 0.21 -4.00 13.51
N ASN A 114 0.48 -2.75 13.90
CA ASN A 114 -0.22 -1.56 13.41
C ASN A 114 0.69 -0.34 13.48
N ASN A 115 0.45 0.67 12.63
CA ASN A 115 1.32 1.84 12.51
C ASN A 115 1.18 2.86 13.64
N VAL A 116 0.10 2.78 14.40
CA VAL A 116 -0.18 3.69 15.54
C VAL A 116 0.36 3.16 16.85
N GLY A 117 0.73 1.87 16.89
CA GLY A 117 1.32 1.22 18.07
C GLY A 117 0.32 0.99 19.19
N ILE A 118 -0.97 0.89 18.88
CA ILE A 118 -2.00 0.62 19.88
C ILE A 118 -1.89 -0.82 20.39
N PRO A 119 -1.97 -1.04 21.73
CA PRO A 119 -2.07 -2.37 22.31
C PRO A 119 -3.36 -3.08 21.91
N LYS A 120 -3.30 -4.42 21.88
CA LYS A 120 -4.44 -5.28 21.53
C LYS A 120 -5.70 -4.97 22.34
N ASP A 121 -5.56 -4.91 23.66
CA ASP A 121 -6.71 -4.76 24.56
C ASP A 121 -7.38 -3.39 24.39
N ASP A 122 -6.59 -2.34 24.18
CA ASP A 122 -7.10 -0.99 23.91
C ASP A 122 -7.84 -0.92 22.57
N PHE A 123 -7.30 -1.61 21.53
CA PHE A 123 -7.96 -1.68 20.24
C PHE A 123 -9.28 -2.44 20.32
N VAL A 124 -9.30 -3.61 20.97
CA VAL A 124 -10.52 -4.38 21.15
C VAL A 124 -11.57 -3.60 21.93
N PHE A 125 -11.14 -2.91 23.01
CA PHE A 125 -12.03 -2.05 23.77
C PHE A 125 -12.67 -0.95 22.91
N LEU A 126 -11.87 -0.27 22.07
CA LEU A 126 -12.36 0.75 21.14
C LEU A 126 -13.41 0.20 20.17
N LEU A 127 -13.14 -0.97 19.57
CA LEU A 127 -14.11 -1.61 18.66
C LEU A 127 -15.43 -1.97 19.36
N GLN A 128 -15.34 -2.44 20.60
CA GLN A 128 -16.52 -2.81 21.40
C GLN A 128 -17.33 -1.58 21.79
N ASP A 129 -16.66 -0.48 22.13
CA ASP A 129 -17.30 0.78 22.50
C ASP A 129 -18.08 1.38 21.30
N LEU A 130 -17.43 1.47 20.15
CA LEU A 130 -18.08 1.89 18.89
C LEU A 130 -19.20 0.93 18.47
N GLY A 131 -19.03 -0.37 18.71
CA GLY A 131 -20.06 -1.37 18.45
C GLY A 131 -21.29 -1.20 19.37
N ALA A 132 -21.07 -0.84 20.62
CA ALA A 132 -22.16 -0.59 21.57
C ALA A 132 -22.96 0.66 21.18
N GLU A 133 -22.30 1.71 20.71
CA GLU A 133 -22.98 2.89 20.14
C GLU A 133 -23.88 2.49 18.95
N LEU A 134 -23.37 1.67 18.04
CA LEU A 134 -24.13 1.22 16.87
C LEU A 134 -25.27 0.26 17.24
N ALA A 135 -25.16 -0.48 18.32
CA ALA A 135 -26.20 -1.39 18.81
C ALA A 135 -27.47 -0.64 19.27
N GLU A 136 -27.39 0.66 19.59
CA GLU A 136 -28.56 1.50 19.84
C GLU A 136 -29.46 1.64 18.61
N GLU A 137 -28.84 1.63 17.41
CA GLU A 137 -29.56 1.70 16.12
C GLU A 137 -29.86 0.31 15.55
N LEU A 138 -28.99 -0.67 15.76
CA LEU A 138 -29.04 -2.01 15.15
C LEU A 138 -29.22 -3.09 16.23
N PRO A 139 -30.44 -3.56 16.49
CA PRO A 139 -30.72 -4.52 17.57
C PRO A 139 -29.88 -5.80 17.47
N GLY A 140 -29.15 -6.12 18.53
CA GLY A 140 -28.30 -7.31 18.62
C GLY A 140 -26.99 -7.24 17.82
N PHE A 141 -26.59 -6.04 17.39
CA PHE A 141 -25.29 -5.84 16.76
C PHE A 141 -24.18 -5.96 17.79
N GLU A 142 -23.17 -6.73 17.44
CA GLU A 142 -21.89 -6.84 18.16
C GLU A 142 -20.77 -6.90 17.13
N VAL A 143 -19.64 -6.23 17.42
CA VAL A 143 -18.46 -6.31 16.56
C VAL A 143 -17.78 -7.66 16.73
N PRO A 144 -17.74 -8.51 15.70
CA PRO A 144 -17.13 -9.83 15.82
C PRO A 144 -15.60 -9.70 15.69
N VAL A 145 -14.89 -9.89 16.80
CA VAL A 145 -13.43 -9.92 16.84
C VAL A 145 -12.96 -11.35 17.00
N ASP A 146 -11.98 -11.75 16.18
CA ASP A 146 -11.36 -13.10 16.17
C ASP A 146 -12.37 -14.26 16.03
N LYS A 147 -13.52 -14.03 15.41
CA LYS A 147 -14.55 -15.05 15.19
C LYS A 147 -14.11 -16.02 14.10
N LYS A 148 -14.00 -17.31 14.47
CA LYS A 148 -13.65 -18.39 13.53
C LYS A 148 -14.81 -18.76 12.61
N GLY A 149 -14.48 -19.13 11.36
CA GLY A 149 -15.45 -19.59 10.37
C GLY A 149 -16.37 -18.50 9.84
N ALA A 150 -16.02 -17.25 10.02
CA ALA A 150 -16.72 -16.14 9.36
C ALA A 150 -16.44 -16.17 7.85
N LYS A 151 -17.39 -15.70 7.04
CA LYS A 151 -17.24 -15.64 5.59
C LYS A 151 -16.17 -14.61 5.20
N TYR A 152 -16.19 -13.44 5.83
CA TYR A 152 -15.26 -12.35 5.53
C TYR A 152 -14.35 -12.01 6.70
N LEU A 153 -13.05 -11.88 6.42
CA LEU A 153 -12.12 -11.20 7.29
C LEU A 153 -11.92 -9.77 6.76
N PHE A 154 -12.32 -8.77 7.55
CA PHE A 154 -12.07 -7.35 7.26
C PHE A 154 -10.80 -6.88 7.97
N THR A 155 -9.89 -6.29 7.21
CA THR A 155 -8.83 -5.47 7.77
C THR A 155 -9.34 -4.04 7.96
N ILE A 156 -8.67 -3.28 8.78
CA ILE A 156 -9.06 -1.91 9.16
C ILE A 156 -7.89 -0.98 8.84
N ASN A 157 -8.19 0.20 8.30
CA ASN A 157 -7.20 1.26 8.23
C ASN A 157 -7.06 1.90 9.61
N SER A 158 -5.84 2.15 10.05
CA SER A 158 -5.59 2.78 11.34
C SER A 158 -6.23 4.16 11.52
N LYS A 159 -6.54 4.84 10.43
CA LYS A 159 -7.24 6.13 10.44
C LYS A 159 -8.72 5.98 10.86
N GLU A 160 -9.37 4.91 10.43
CA GLU A 160 -10.81 4.69 10.68
C GLU A 160 -11.15 4.71 12.17
N PRO A 161 -10.59 3.85 13.04
CA PRO A 161 -11.02 3.82 14.43
C PRO A 161 -10.65 5.06 15.25
N PHE A 162 -9.65 5.86 14.79
CA PHE A 162 -9.13 6.96 15.58
C PHE A 162 -9.48 8.36 15.07
N ALA A 163 -9.73 8.51 13.78
CA ALA A 163 -10.00 9.81 13.18
C ALA A 163 -11.31 9.86 12.41
N GLU A 164 -11.76 8.75 11.87
CA GLU A 164 -12.94 8.65 11.02
C GLU A 164 -13.75 7.37 11.36
N PRO A 165 -14.18 7.19 12.64
CA PRO A 165 -14.85 5.95 13.08
C PRO A 165 -16.17 5.70 12.33
N GLU A 166 -16.82 6.75 11.86
CA GLU A 166 -18.06 6.61 11.10
C GLU A 166 -17.88 5.84 9.79
N ASP A 167 -16.71 5.96 9.12
CA ASP A 167 -16.43 5.24 7.88
C ASP A 167 -16.44 3.72 8.14
N MET A 168 -15.83 3.29 9.25
CA MET A 168 -15.86 1.90 9.68
C MET A 168 -17.28 1.47 10.07
N MET A 169 -18.04 2.29 10.77
CA MET A 169 -19.41 2.03 11.15
C MET A 169 -20.36 1.91 9.93
N TYR A 170 -20.08 2.61 8.81
CA TYR A 170 -20.82 2.40 7.56
C TYR A 170 -20.63 0.99 7.02
N TRP A 171 -19.42 0.45 7.03
CA TRP A 171 -19.17 -0.95 6.66
C TRP A 171 -19.95 -1.92 7.57
N TRP A 172 -19.99 -1.66 8.87
CA TRP A 172 -20.73 -2.49 9.81
C TRP A 172 -22.24 -2.46 9.55
N ARG A 173 -22.81 -1.29 9.24
CA ARG A 173 -24.22 -1.16 8.84
C ARG A 173 -24.53 -1.96 7.56
N ILE A 174 -23.65 -1.89 6.56
CA ILE A 174 -23.79 -2.64 5.31
C ILE A 174 -23.78 -4.15 5.58
N LEU A 175 -22.82 -4.63 6.35
CA LEU A 175 -22.67 -6.04 6.69
C LEU A 175 -23.85 -6.56 7.52
N TYR A 176 -24.34 -5.76 8.46
CA TYR A 176 -25.52 -6.06 9.26
C TYR A 176 -26.77 -6.14 8.38
N ALA A 177 -27.02 -5.14 7.53
CA ALA A 177 -28.19 -5.11 6.64
C ALA A 177 -28.17 -6.26 5.61
N ALA A 178 -26.99 -6.65 5.15
CA ALA A 178 -26.81 -7.80 4.25
C ALA A 178 -26.85 -9.15 4.96
N ASN A 179 -26.94 -9.17 6.30
CA ASN A 179 -26.87 -10.38 7.12
C ASN A 179 -25.64 -11.25 6.82
N GLU A 180 -24.50 -10.60 6.58
CA GLU A 180 -23.26 -11.28 6.24
C GLU A 180 -22.44 -11.66 7.49
N SER A 181 -21.81 -12.84 7.43
CA SER A 181 -20.93 -13.31 8.49
C SER A 181 -19.52 -12.75 8.27
N TRP A 182 -19.03 -11.96 9.21
CA TRP A 182 -17.73 -11.31 9.12
C TRP A 182 -16.98 -11.30 10.45
N THR A 183 -15.73 -10.94 10.41
CA THR A 183 -14.89 -10.73 11.60
C THR A 183 -13.76 -9.75 11.25
N THR A 184 -13.17 -9.15 12.27
CA THR A 184 -11.85 -8.53 12.22
C THR A 184 -10.91 -9.21 13.21
N THR A 185 -9.63 -8.87 13.21
CA THR A 185 -8.65 -9.46 14.13
C THR A 185 -8.25 -8.48 15.21
N SER A 186 -7.96 -8.99 16.40
CA SER A 186 -7.46 -8.21 17.53
C SER A 186 -6.00 -7.79 17.37
N GLU A 187 -5.24 -8.52 16.52
CA GLU A 187 -3.82 -8.28 16.27
C GLU A 187 -3.53 -8.30 14.77
N ASN A 188 -2.57 -7.49 14.31
CA ASN A 188 -2.21 -7.35 12.89
C ASN A 188 -3.44 -7.05 12.00
N TRP A 189 -4.32 -6.22 12.50
CA TRP A 189 -5.59 -5.85 11.91
C TRP A 189 -5.48 -4.81 10.80
N GLU A 190 -4.35 -4.07 10.75
CA GLU A 190 -4.15 -2.99 9.79
C GLU A 190 -3.93 -3.53 8.37
N GLY A 191 -4.79 -3.11 7.44
CA GLY A 191 -4.74 -3.49 6.03
C GLY A 191 -3.65 -2.77 5.23
N VAL A 192 -3.22 -1.58 5.69
CA VAL A 192 -2.21 -0.78 5.00
C VAL A 192 -0.85 -1.45 5.03
N ASN A 193 -0.30 -1.75 3.87
CA ASN A 193 1.05 -2.31 3.78
C ASN A 193 2.10 -1.20 3.62
N TRP A 194 2.60 -0.71 4.73
CA TRP A 194 3.62 0.35 4.78
C TRP A 194 4.93 -0.04 4.08
N GLY A 195 5.28 -1.33 4.09
CA GLY A 195 6.42 -1.86 3.33
C GLY A 195 6.22 -1.76 1.83
N LEU A 196 4.99 -1.92 1.34
CA LEU A 196 4.64 -1.71 -0.06
C LEU A 196 4.93 -0.27 -0.50
N PHE A 197 4.50 0.72 0.29
CA PHE A 197 4.71 2.14 -0.02
C PHE A 197 6.15 2.57 0.05
N THR A 198 6.93 2.02 0.98
CA THR A 198 8.34 2.38 1.14
C THR A 198 9.28 1.61 0.21
N GLY A 199 8.77 0.61 -0.52
CA GLY A 199 9.58 -0.27 -1.35
C GLY A 199 10.43 -1.26 -0.53
N ASP A 200 10.11 -1.46 0.75
CA ASP A 200 10.76 -2.42 1.62
C ASP A 200 10.10 -3.79 1.46
N ASP A 201 10.69 -4.65 0.61
CA ASP A 201 10.13 -5.96 0.29
C ASP A 201 10.10 -6.92 1.49
N ALA A 202 11.05 -6.80 2.40
CA ALA A 202 11.09 -7.64 3.59
C ALA A 202 9.95 -7.26 4.54
N ALA A 203 9.79 -5.98 4.83
CA ALA A 203 8.68 -5.47 5.64
C ALA A 203 7.32 -5.76 4.98
N MET A 204 7.21 -5.57 3.66
CA MET A 204 6.00 -5.88 2.91
C MET A 204 5.56 -7.33 3.08
N LYS A 205 6.50 -8.28 2.93
CA LYS A 205 6.22 -9.71 3.07
C LYS A 205 5.83 -10.08 4.49
N GLU A 206 6.50 -9.50 5.48
CA GLU A 206 6.19 -9.74 6.89
C GLU A 206 4.79 -9.25 7.26
N ILE A 207 4.44 -8.01 6.90
CA ILE A 207 3.14 -7.41 7.21
C ILE A 207 2.01 -8.22 6.55
N VAL A 208 2.11 -8.48 5.23
CA VAL A 208 1.07 -9.27 4.54
C VAL A 208 1.03 -10.71 5.03
N GLY A 209 2.18 -11.28 5.40
CA GLY A 209 2.27 -12.63 5.92
C GLY A 209 1.47 -12.82 7.22
N ARG A 210 1.49 -11.83 8.12
CA ARG A 210 0.70 -11.82 9.35
C ARG A 210 -0.81 -11.78 9.08
N ILE A 211 -1.24 -10.93 8.14
CA ILE A 211 -2.66 -10.85 7.72
C ILE A 211 -3.12 -12.19 7.12
N VAL A 212 -2.31 -12.78 6.23
CA VAL A 212 -2.62 -14.08 5.62
C VAL A 212 -2.64 -15.20 6.65
N LYS A 213 -1.78 -15.14 7.67
CA LYS A 213 -1.80 -16.08 8.81
C LYS A 213 -3.13 -15.98 9.55
N ASN A 214 -3.55 -14.78 9.96
CA ASN A 214 -4.82 -14.55 10.63
C ASN A 214 -6.00 -15.07 9.78
N TYR A 215 -6.02 -14.75 8.48
CA TYR A 215 -7.02 -15.23 7.54
C TYR A 215 -7.17 -16.76 7.55
N LYS A 216 -6.03 -17.47 7.53
CA LYS A 216 -6.01 -18.95 7.54
C LYS A 216 -6.40 -19.53 8.89
N GLU A 217 -5.94 -18.94 9.99
CA GLU A 217 -6.22 -19.42 11.37
C GLU A 217 -7.68 -19.21 11.76
N LEU A 218 -8.31 -18.15 11.27
CA LEU A 218 -9.74 -17.89 11.47
C LEU A 218 -10.63 -18.71 10.52
N GLY A 219 -10.06 -19.26 9.43
CA GLY A 219 -10.79 -20.07 8.46
C GLY A 219 -11.87 -19.28 7.70
N CYS A 220 -11.59 -18.02 7.38
CA CYS A 220 -12.47 -17.19 6.58
C CYS A 220 -12.41 -17.57 5.09
N GLU A 221 -13.51 -17.34 4.35
CA GLU A 221 -13.55 -17.62 2.91
C GLU A 221 -12.94 -16.49 2.08
N TYR A 222 -13.09 -15.25 2.53
CA TYR A 222 -12.63 -14.05 1.83
C TYR A 222 -11.89 -13.12 2.77
N LEU A 223 -10.84 -12.50 2.23
CA LEU A 223 -10.13 -11.39 2.86
C LEU A 223 -10.55 -10.09 2.19
N VAL A 224 -11.04 -9.14 2.95
CA VAL A 224 -11.46 -7.82 2.48
C VAL A 224 -10.51 -6.75 2.98
N LEU A 225 -9.96 -6.01 2.04
CA LEU A 225 -9.08 -4.87 2.27
C LEU A 225 -9.87 -3.63 1.79
N PRO A 226 -10.43 -2.81 2.69
CA PRO A 226 -11.24 -1.66 2.31
C PRO A 226 -10.48 -0.53 1.61
N GLU A 227 -9.18 -0.64 1.48
CA GLU A 227 -8.28 0.35 0.85
C GLU A 227 -7.83 -0.03 -0.54
#